data_d690723e6b9a8e5cc994bed739916711
#
_entry.id   d690723e6b9a8e5cc994bed739916711
#
_cell.length_a   1.000
_cell.length_b   1.000
_cell.length_c   1.000
_cell.angle_alpha   90.00
_cell.angle_beta   90.00
_cell.angle_gamma   90.00
#
_symmetry.space_group_name_H-M   'P 1'
#
loop_
_entity.id
_entity.type
_entity.pdbx_description
1 polymer ?
#
loop_
_entity_poly.entity_id
_entity_poly.type
_entity_poly.pdbx_seq_one_letter_code
_entity_poly.pdbx_strand_id
1 'polypeptide(L)'
;MHPLFLGFEVCFMTIVDGNAKLYGLVDGAQYPESMATWVLEFSPEVRSLFEGLPEEEAGNAAPILFEIDDAKSDWVRQIDEMDRYRPCFTVVRSALSIDEFKLHLQRFLFVDIGEGMQVLLRWFDPRSLPSILEVWGKAAQAELTRPMAMWMYRGGRSEWQRVEIDERASAADAGEFPQSFSQQQLDELERHDEPHALMSELSDLGLIDASQSYAIRYPDFLRRYNRAGEWELTSRADRHAFCVASYQYGESFERHDEIRLAIRSSIASGAPLVQSFEMVPAYVWRELMRSLEKKKALQEPEVGK
;
A
#
# COMPACT_ATOMS: atom_id res chain seq x y z
N MET A 1 12.55 8.99 -25.15
CA MET A 1 11.97 9.71 -24.01
C MET A 1 10.59 9.12 -23.77
N HIS A 2 10.41 8.32 -22.71
CA HIS A 2 9.17 7.57 -22.49
C HIS A 2 8.10 8.54 -21.97
N PRO A 3 6.84 8.56 -22.48
CA PRO A 3 5.80 9.53 -22.10
C PRO A 3 5.33 9.45 -20.65
N LEU A 4 5.82 8.46 -19.87
CA LEU A 4 5.45 8.26 -18.46
C LEU A 4 6.19 9.20 -17.47
N PHE A 5 7.23 9.93 -17.90
CA PHE A 5 7.99 10.85 -17.04
C PHE A 5 7.35 12.23 -16.88
N LEU A 6 6.38 12.59 -17.72
CA LEU A 6 5.69 13.89 -17.66
C LEU A 6 4.82 14.09 -16.40
N GLY A 7 4.44 13.01 -15.71
CA GLY A 7 3.54 13.07 -14.55
C GLY A 7 4.17 13.70 -13.29
N PHE A 8 5.40 13.34 -12.96
CA PHE A 8 6.09 13.86 -11.78
C PHE A 8 6.42 15.34 -11.92
N GLU A 9 7.03 15.74 -13.05
CA GLU A 9 7.46 17.11 -13.30
C GLU A 9 6.29 18.12 -13.42
N VAL A 10 5.19 17.74 -14.08
CA VAL A 10 4.04 18.62 -14.32
C VAL A 10 3.25 18.90 -13.05
N CYS A 11 3.09 17.93 -12.16
CA CYS A 11 2.36 18.11 -10.90
C CYS A 11 3.03 19.11 -9.95
N PHE A 12 4.37 19.24 -10.01
CA PHE A 12 5.12 20.06 -9.03
C PHE A 12 5.43 21.47 -9.50
N MET A 13 5.31 21.77 -10.79
CA MET A 13 5.64 23.09 -11.37
C MET A 13 4.53 24.14 -11.25
N THR A 14 3.30 23.78 -10.90
CA THR A 14 2.13 24.64 -11.13
C THR A 14 1.76 25.53 -9.93
N ILE A 15 2.43 25.42 -8.77
CA ILE A 15 2.11 26.24 -7.59
C ILE A 15 3.38 26.97 -7.14
N VAL A 16 3.51 28.22 -7.55
CA VAL A 16 4.57 29.15 -7.10
C VAL A 16 4.03 29.96 -5.91
N ASP A 17 4.02 29.36 -4.73
CA ASP A 17 4.00 30.14 -3.49
C ASP A 17 5.45 30.22 -2.99
N GLY A 18 6.02 31.44 -2.99
CA GLY A 18 7.46 31.69 -2.88
C GLY A 18 8.14 31.29 -1.56
N ASN A 19 7.42 30.69 -0.59
CA ASN A 19 7.96 30.32 0.73
C ASN A 19 7.73 28.84 1.10
N ALA A 20 7.00 28.05 0.31
CA ALA A 20 6.69 26.67 0.66
C ALA A 20 7.78 25.73 0.13
N LYS A 21 8.34 24.94 1.04
CA LYS A 21 9.32 23.88 0.75
C LYS A 21 8.64 22.61 0.22
N LEU A 22 9.39 21.84 -0.54
CA LEU A 22 8.96 20.53 -1.01
C LEU A 22 9.60 19.45 -0.15
N TYR A 23 8.77 18.57 0.40
CA TYR A 23 9.18 17.45 1.23
C TYR A 23 8.81 16.12 0.59
N GLY A 24 9.72 15.16 0.66
CA GLY A 24 9.44 13.75 0.44
C GLY A 24 9.16 13.07 1.77
N LEU A 25 8.21 12.14 1.77
CA LEU A 25 7.95 11.24 2.88
C LEU A 25 7.94 9.81 2.35
N VAL A 26 8.85 8.98 2.87
CA VAL A 26 8.96 7.56 2.50
C VAL A 26 8.65 6.67 3.67
N ASP A 27 7.92 5.58 3.41
CA ASP A 27 7.80 4.44 4.30
C ASP A 27 9.06 3.57 4.19
N GLY A 28 9.99 3.75 5.13
CA GLY A 28 11.27 3.03 5.15
C GLY A 28 11.12 1.51 5.22
N ALA A 29 10.01 1.01 5.79
CA ALA A 29 9.74 -0.42 5.91
C ALA A 29 9.59 -1.13 4.55
N GLN A 30 9.32 -0.39 3.45
CA GLN A 30 9.25 -0.98 2.11
C GLN A 30 10.64 -1.32 1.54
N TYR A 31 11.68 -0.60 1.97
CA TYR A 31 13.07 -0.76 1.55
C TYR A 31 14.04 -0.56 2.72
N PRO A 32 13.96 -1.39 3.78
CA PRO A 32 14.67 -1.14 5.03
C PRO A 32 16.20 -1.20 4.90
N GLU A 33 16.72 -1.86 3.86
CA GLU A 33 18.17 -2.01 3.65
C GLU A 33 18.79 -0.83 2.91
N SER A 34 18.01 -0.02 2.17
CA SER A 34 18.56 0.95 1.23
C SER A 34 17.99 2.36 1.34
N MET A 35 16.70 2.52 1.61
CA MET A 35 16.02 3.81 1.45
C MET A 35 16.56 4.90 2.39
N ALA A 36 16.73 4.59 3.68
CA ALA A 36 17.22 5.56 4.65
C ALA A 36 18.63 6.03 4.31
N THR A 37 19.52 5.09 3.97
CA THR A 37 20.91 5.38 3.58
C THR A 37 20.94 6.25 2.32
N TRP A 38 20.11 5.92 1.34
CA TRP A 38 20.01 6.67 0.10
C TRP A 38 19.57 8.12 0.34
N VAL A 39 18.48 8.32 1.07
CA VAL A 39 17.95 9.66 1.35
C VAL A 39 18.97 10.49 2.15
N LEU A 40 19.64 9.89 3.14
CA LEU A 40 20.68 10.56 3.93
C LEU A 40 21.90 11.01 3.10
N GLU A 41 22.20 10.30 2.01
CA GLU A 41 23.34 10.65 1.14
C GLU A 41 23.04 11.90 0.29
N PHE A 42 21.80 12.09 -0.16
CA PHE A 42 21.46 13.07 -1.18
C PHE A 42 20.64 14.27 -0.68
N SER A 43 19.84 14.10 0.37
CA SER A 43 19.03 15.20 0.89
C SER A 43 19.79 16.01 1.94
N PRO A 44 19.73 17.36 1.90
CA PRO A 44 20.41 18.22 2.88
C PRO A 44 19.78 18.13 4.28
N GLU A 45 18.49 17.83 4.35
CA GLU A 45 17.71 17.79 5.59
C GLU A 45 16.85 16.54 5.64
N VAL A 46 17.10 15.67 6.62
CA VAL A 46 16.41 14.39 6.82
C VAL A 46 16.01 14.21 8.27
N ARG A 47 14.78 13.72 8.53
CA ARG A 47 14.28 13.39 9.87
C ARG A 47 13.52 12.08 9.84
N SER A 48 13.74 11.24 10.85
CA SER A 48 12.85 10.12 11.13
C SER A 48 11.60 10.62 11.86
N LEU A 49 10.42 10.15 11.47
CA LEU A 49 9.19 10.43 12.23
C LEU A 49 9.16 9.66 13.55
N PHE A 50 10.03 8.68 13.76
CA PHE A 50 10.12 7.96 15.03
C PHE A 50 11.19 8.54 15.98
N GLU A 51 11.94 9.56 15.55
CA GLU A 51 12.94 10.22 16.38
C GLU A 51 12.32 10.79 17.67
N GLY A 52 12.87 10.39 18.82
CA GLY A 52 12.37 10.76 20.15
C GLY A 52 11.14 9.97 20.63
N LEU A 53 10.70 8.95 19.88
CA LEU A 53 9.61 8.04 20.24
C LEU A 53 10.17 6.65 20.59
N PRO A 54 9.41 5.80 21.31
CA PRO A 54 9.83 4.41 21.58
C PRO A 54 10.17 3.61 20.32
N GLU A 55 9.51 3.94 19.18
CA GLU A 55 9.69 3.30 17.88
C GLU A 55 10.99 3.69 17.17
N GLU A 56 11.80 4.58 17.73
CA GLU A 56 13.10 4.99 17.15
C GLU A 56 14.02 3.79 16.88
N GLU A 57 13.88 2.72 17.67
CA GLU A 57 14.62 1.47 17.48
C GLU A 57 14.31 0.77 16.13
N ALA A 58 13.22 1.15 15.44
CA ALA A 58 12.91 0.63 14.10
C ALA A 58 13.97 1.05 13.04
N GLY A 59 14.76 2.08 13.33
CA GLY A 59 15.90 2.49 12.49
C GLY A 59 15.49 2.77 11.05
N ASN A 60 16.06 2.04 10.12
CA ASN A 60 15.82 2.21 8.68
C ASN A 60 14.40 1.85 8.22
N ALA A 61 13.61 1.16 9.04
CA ALA A 61 12.22 0.86 8.74
C ALA A 61 11.26 2.01 9.13
N ALA A 62 11.76 3.05 9.79
CA ALA A 62 10.97 4.21 10.16
C ALA A 62 10.49 5.00 8.93
N PRO A 63 9.37 5.74 9.04
CA PRO A 63 9.00 6.73 8.03
C PRO A 63 9.99 7.91 8.08
N ILE A 64 10.48 8.30 6.89
CA ILE A 64 11.54 9.28 6.73
C ILE A 64 11.01 10.49 5.99
N LEU A 65 11.09 11.65 6.64
CA LEU A 65 10.80 12.97 6.08
C LEU A 65 12.10 13.62 5.61
N PHE A 66 12.12 14.17 4.40
CA PHE A 66 13.29 14.83 3.83
C PHE A 66 12.94 16.00 2.92
N GLU A 67 13.84 16.98 2.80
CA GLU A 67 13.65 18.12 1.91
C GLU A 67 14.10 17.75 0.47
N ILE A 68 13.33 18.20 -0.51
CA ILE A 68 13.60 18.03 -1.94
C ILE A 68 13.95 19.41 -2.51
N ASP A 69 15.24 19.68 -2.73
CA ASP A 69 15.69 20.92 -3.34
C ASP A 69 15.41 20.99 -4.84
N ASP A 70 15.58 19.86 -5.53
CA ASP A 70 15.31 19.73 -6.96
C ASP A 70 14.54 18.43 -7.25
N ALA A 71 13.26 18.58 -7.57
CA ALA A 71 12.40 17.46 -7.95
C ALA A 71 12.84 16.74 -9.25
N LYS A 72 13.76 17.34 -10.03
CA LYS A 72 14.31 16.73 -11.26
C LYS A 72 15.60 15.99 -11.03
N SER A 73 16.14 16.01 -9.82
CA SER A 73 17.37 15.30 -9.49
C SER A 73 17.25 13.79 -9.74
N ASP A 74 18.35 13.15 -10.11
CA ASP A 74 18.39 11.73 -10.42
C ASP A 74 17.99 10.86 -9.22
N TRP A 75 18.36 11.27 -8.01
CA TRP A 75 18.05 10.52 -6.80
C TRP A 75 16.55 10.54 -6.47
N VAL A 76 15.85 11.65 -6.70
CA VAL A 76 14.38 11.72 -6.52
C VAL A 76 13.67 10.87 -7.57
N ARG A 77 14.16 10.87 -8.83
CA ARG A 77 13.63 9.99 -9.88
C ARG A 77 13.80 8.51 -9.55
N GLN A 78 14.90 8.14 -8.89
CA GLN A 78 15.10 6.75 -8.45
C GLN A 78 14.12 6.34 -7.36
N ILE A 79 13.82 7.22 -6.38
CA ILE A 79 12.77 6.97 -5.39
C ILE A 79 11.41 6.82 -6.09
N ASP A 80 11.08 7.69 -7.05
CA ASP A 80 9.85 7.58 -7.86
C ASP A 80 9.78 6.25 -8.63
N GLU A 81 10.89 5.76 -9.16
CA GLU A 81 10.94 4.47 -9.83
C GLU A 81 10.76 3.31 -8.82
N MET A 82 11.41 3.35 -7.66
CA MET A 82 11.24 2.34 -6.60
C MET A 82 9.78 2.27 -6.12
N ASP A 83 9.12 3.43 -5.96
CA ASP A 83 7.72 3.54 -5.58
C ASP A 83 6.76 2.82 -6.55
N ARG A 84 7.11 2.71 -7.83
CA ARG A 84 6.30 1.97 -8.82
C ARG A 84 6.24 0.48 -8.56
N TYR A 85 7.25 -0.08 -7.92
CA TYR A 85 7.32 -1.51 -7.61
C TYR A 85 6.84 -1.82 -6.20
N ARG A 86 7.17 -0.95 -5.23
CA ARG A 86 6.68 -1.02 -3.85
C ARG A 86 6.26 0.38 -3.42
N PRO A 87 4.96 0.71 -3.47
CA PRO A 87 4.49 2.03 -3.07
C PRO A 87 4.97 2.40 -1.67
N CYS A 88 5.73 3.48 -1.60
CA CYS A 88 6.40 3.91 -0.37
C CYS A 88 6.58 5.42 -0.28
N PHE A 89 6.29 6.17 -1.35
CA PHE A 89 6.70 7.56 -1.48
C PHE A 89 5.51 8.48 -1.65
N THR A 90 5.47 9.55 -0.85
CA THR A 90 4.53 10.67 -1.00
C THR A 90 5.31 11.98 -1.02
N VAL A 91 4.71 13.01 -1.60
CA VAL A 91 5.32 14.34 -1.72
C VAL A 91 4.39 15.39 -1.16
N VAL A 92 4.93 16.24 -0.29
CA VAL A 92 4.18 17.26 0.42
C VAL A 92 4.82 18.62 0.20
N ARG A 93 4.00 19.65 0.08
CA ARG A 93 4.45 21.04 0.09
C ARG A 93 3.95 21.71 1.37
N SER A 94 4.87 22.31 2.13
CA SER A 94 4.56 23.00 3.40
C SER A 94 5.44 24.24 3.58
N ALA A 95 4.92 25.24 4.30
CA ALA A 95 5.67 26.43 4.69
C ALA A 95 6.46 26.21 6.00
N LEU A 96 6.20 25.11 6.73
CA LEU A 96 6.91 24.79 7.96
C LEU A 96 8.37 24.38 7.66
N SER A 97 9.26 24.62 8.61
CA SER A 97 10.60 23.98 8.62
C SER A 97 10.45 22.47 8.79
N ILE A 98 11.47 21.70 8.44
CA ILE A 98 11.44 20.24 8.54
C ILE A 98 11.19 19.77 9.99
N ASP A 99 11.75 20.45 10.98
CA ASP A 99 11.57 20.11 12.40
C ASP A 99 10.15 20.41 12.88
N GLU A 100 9.58 21.55 12.52
CA GLU A 100 8.19 21.89 12.84
C GLU A 100 7.23 20.91 12.13
N PHE A 101 7.53 20.57 10.88
CA PHE A 101 6.69 19.65 10.11
C PHE A 101 6.78 18.22 10.67
N LYS A 102 7.98 17.74 11.06
CA LYS A 102 8.15 16.47 11.78
C LYS A 102 7.28 16.42 13.03
N LEU A 103 7.39 17.44 13.90
CA LEU A 103 6.62 17.51 15.14
C LEU A 103 5.10 17.51 14.89
N HIS A 104 4.67 18.21 13.84
CA HIS A 104 3.27 18.18 13.43
C HIS A 104 2.83 16.76 13.03
N LEU A 105 3.57 16.09 12.16
CA LEU A 105 3.26 14.77 11.65
C LEU A 105 3.29 13.68 12.74
N GLN A 106 4.19 13.77 13.70
CA GLN A 106 4.31 12.85 14.83
C GLN A 106 3.03 12.75 15.66
N ARG A 107 2.24 13.82 15.75
CA ARG A 107 0.97 13.85 16.49
C ARG A 107 -0.08 12.85 15.95
N PHE A 108 0.09 12.41 14.72
CA PHE A 108 -0.88 11.59 14.00
C PHE A 108 -0.43 10.13 13.81
N LEU A 109 0.72 9.75 14.38
CA LEU A 109 1.25 8.40 14.22
C LEU A 109 0.46 7.35 14.99
N PHE A 110 -0.17 7.74 16.10
CA PHE A 110 -0.85 6.80 16.96
C PHE A 110 -2.30 7.17 17.19
N VAL A 111 -3.12 6.13 17.34
CA VAL A 111 -4.53 6.25 17.78
C VAL A 111 -4.75 5.39 19.01
N ASP A 112 -5.60 5.86 19.93
CA ASP A 112 -6.02 5.10 21.09
C ASP A 112 -7.11 4.10 20.68
N ILE A 113 -6.94 2.85 21.08
CA ILE A 113 -7.91 1.76 20.85
C ILE A 113 -8.58 1.28 22.12
N GLY A 114 -8.46 2.05 23.20
CA GLY A 114 -9.00 1.74 24.51
C GLY A 114 -8.00 1.06 25.44
N GLU A 115 -8.33 1.05 26.74
CA GLU A 115 -7.51 0.42 27.79
C GLU A 115 -6.05 0.91 27.85
N GLY A 116 -5.75 2.12 27.34
CA GLY A 116 -4.40 2.68 27.26
C GLY A 116 -3.52 2.07 26.18
N MET A 117 -4.11 1.30 25.26
CA MET A 117 -3.40 0.76 24.11
C MET A 117 -3.43 1.74 22.95
N GLN A 118 -2.29 1.88 22.27
CA GLN A 118 -2.18 2.69 21.05
C GLN A 118 -1.72 1.82 19.87
N VAL A 119 -2.25 2.13 18.68
CA VAL A 119 -1.87 1.50 17.42
C VAL A 119 -1.23 2.53 16.51
N LEU A 120 -0.13 2.14 15.86
CA LEU A 120 0.53 2.93 14.84
C LEU A 120 -0.34 2.99 13.59
N LEU A 121 -0.75 4.20 13.20
CA LEU A 121 -1.40 4.46 11.91
C LEU A 121 -0.37 4.74 10.84
N ARG A 122 -0.32 3.90 9.84
CA ARG A 122 0.62 4.00 8.72
C ARG A 122 0.09 4.89 7.59
N TRP A 123 -0.43 6.06 7.91
CA TRP A 123 -0.89 7.05 6.91
C TRP A 123 0.25 7.52 5.98
N PHE A 124 1.49 7.31 6.34
CA PHE A 124 2.66 7.55 5.50
C PHE A 124 2.88 6.45 4.44
N ASP A 125 2.22 5.31 4.55
CA ASP A 125 2.15 4.29 3.50
C ASP A 125 1.12 4.73 2.46
N PRO A 126 1.52 5.02 1.21
CA PRO A 126 0.59 5.52 0.19
C PRO A 126 -0.51 4.53 -0.19
N ARG A 127 -0.39 3.25 0.18
CA ARG A 127 -1.42 2.23 -0.06
C ARG A 127 -2.56 2.35 0.94
N SER A 128 -2.23 2.60 2.21
CA SER A 128 -3.18 2.72 3.32
C SER A 128 -3.69 4.16 3.51
N LEU A 129 -2.98 5.15 2.97
CA LEU A 129 -3.32 6.57 3.14
C LEU A 129 -4.78 6.89 2.81
N PRO A 130 -5.36 6.48 1.66
CA PRO A 130 -6.74 6.84 1.33
C PRO A 130 -7.76 6.29 2.33
N SER A 131 -7.61 5.03 2.73
CA SER A 131 -8.51 4.38 3.68
C SER A 131 -8.39 4.97 5.09
N ILE A 132 -7.17 5.30 5.51
CA ILE A 132 -6.95 5.95 6.80
C ILE A 132 -7.62 7.33 6.82
N LEU A 133 -7.47 8.14 5.78
CA LEU A 133 -8.12 9.46 5.69
C LEU A 133 -9.65 9.34 5.69
N GLU A 134 -10.21 8.33 5.02
CA GLU A 134 -11.65 8.06 5.00
C GLU A 134 -12.16 7.68 6.38
N VAL A 135 -11.52 6.70 7.03
CA VAL A 135 -11.91 6.21 8.37
C VAL A 135 -11.70 7.27 9.46
N TRP A 136 -10.67 8.08 9.31
CA TRP A 136 -10.38 9.18 10.26
C TRP A 136 -11.44 10.27 10.21
N GLY A 137 -11.95 10.52 9.02
CA GLY A 137 -12.96 11.54 8.77
C GLY A 137 -12.37 12.93 8.55
N LYS A 138 -13.23 13.85 8.10
CA LYS A 138 -12.84 15.16 7.60
C LYS A 138 -12.13 16.05 8.63
N ALA A 139 -12.54 16.00 9.89
CA ALA A 139 -11.93 16.84 10.93
C ALA A 139 -10.46 16.47 11.19
N ALA A 140 -10.16 15.18 11.30
CA ALA A 140 -8.80 14.67 11.48
C ALA A 140 -7.95 14.88 10.24
N GLN A 141 -8.51 14.64 9.06
CA GLN A 141 -7.84 14.92 7.79
C GLN A 141 -7.47 16.40 7.68
N ALA A 142 -8.38 17.31 8.00
CA ALA A 142 -8.13 18.74 7.96
C ALA A 142 -7.02 19.18 8.93
N GLU A 143 -7.00 18.59 10.14
CA GLU A 143 -5.93 18.86 11.12
C GLU A 143 -4.57 18.35 10.64
N LEU A 144 -4.49 17.12 10.14
CA LEU A 144 -3.26 16.54 9.57
C LEU A 144 -2.74 17.39 8.40
N THR A 145 -3.63 17.80 7.50
CA THR A 145 -3.25 18.52 6.28
C THR A 145 -3.12 20.05 6.47
N ARG A 146 -3.44 20.58 7.63
CA ARG A 146 -3.44 22.03 7.91
C ARG A 146 -2.18 22.79 7.45
N PRO A 147 -0.95 22.30 7.70
CA PRO A 147 0.26 22.99 7.25
C PRO A 147 0.64 22.67 5.79
N MET A 148 -0.19 21.92 5.07
CA MET A 148 0.14 21.41 3.74
C MET A 148 -0.59 22.25 2.67
N ALA A 149 0.16 22.78 1.70
CA ALA A 149 -0.41 23.38 0.50
C ALA A 149 -0.73 22.33 -0.57
N MET A 150 -0.05 21.18 -0.52
CA MET A 150 -0.21 20.08 -1.45
C MET A 150 0.24 18.77 -0.77
N TRP A 151 -0.47 17.69 -1.06
CA TRP A 151 -0.02 16.33 -0.75
C TRP A 151 -0.35 15.41 -1.91
N MET A 152 0.69 14.76 -2.45
CA MET A 152 0.60 13.87 -3.59
C MET A 152 1.08 12.46 -3.20
N TYR A 153 0.39 11.44 -3.71
CA TYR A 153 0.74 10.03 -3.54
C TYR A 153 0.36 9.22 -4.78
N ARG A 154 0.88 8.01 -4.92
CA ARG A 154 0.51 7.11 -6.03
C ARG A 154 -0.34 5.91 -5.57
N GLY A 155 -0.07 5.37 -4.39
CA GLY A 155 -0.89 4.32 -3.76
C GLY A 155 -1.06 3.05 -4.60
N GLY A 156 -0.09 2.72 -5.44
CA GLY A 156 -0.18 1.57 -6.34
C GLY A 156 -0.85 1.84 -7.69
N ARG A 157 -1.21 3.09 -7.98
CA ARG A 157 -1.67 3.52 -9.30
C ARG A 157 -0.49 3.92 -10.19
N SER A 158 -0.72 4.00 -11.49
CA SER A 158 0.30 4.48 -12.43
C SER A 158 0.54 5.99 -12.31
N GLU A 159 -0.49 6.73 -11.91
CA GLU A 159 -0.51 8.20 -11.87
C GLU A 159 -0.51 8.73 -10.44
N TRP A 160 0.10 9.89 -10.25
CA TRP A 160 0.04 10.64 -9.01
C TRP A 160 -1.38 11.13 -8.73
N GLN A 161 -1.79 11.00 -7.48
CA GLN A 161 -3.06 11.44 -6.94
C GLN A 161 -2.83 12.59 -5.96
N ARG A 162 -3.79 13.48 -5.84
CA ARG A 162 -3.77 14.56 -4.85
C ARG A 162 -4.70 14.22 -3.70
N VAL A 163 -4.22 14.41 -2.47
CA VAL A 163 -5.08 14.43 -1.27
C VAL A 163 -5.89 15.72 -1.30
N GLU A 164 -7.19 15.62 -1.09
CA GLU A 164 -8.05 16.81 -0.93
C GLU A 164 -7.71 17.52 0.39
N ILE A 165 -7.30 18.77 0.30
CA ILE A 165 -6.99 19.63 1.46
C ILE A 165 -8.11 20.64 1.59
N ASP A 166 -8.80 20.63 2.74
CA ASP A 166 -9.86 21.61 3.01
C ASP A 166 -9.25 22.93 3.53
N GLU A 167 -9.09 23.90 2.64
CA GLU A 167 -8.57 25.24 2.96
C GLU A 167 -9.49 26.04 3.93
N ARG A 168 -10.73 25.58 4.15
CA ARG A 168 -11.73 26.27 4.98
C ARG A 168 -11.87 25.65 6.38
N ALA A 169 -11.17 24.54 6.65
CA ALA A 169 -11.24 23.89 7.95
C ALA A 169 -10.75 24.88 9.04
N SER A 170 -11.67 25.25 9.93
CA SER A 170 -11.38 26.17 11.03
C SER A 170 -10.57 25.48 12.12
N ALA A 171 -9.64 26.21 12.74
CA ALA A 171 -8.95 25.76 13.94
C ALA A 171 -9.90 25.41 15.12
N ALA A 172 -11.16 25.87 15.06
CA ALA A 172 -12.18 25.54 16.06
C ALA A 172 -12.68 24.09 15.97
N ASP A 173 -12.47 23.42 14.84
CA ASP A 173 -12.86 22.01 14.61
C ASP A 173 -11.73 21.03 14.96
N ALA A 174 -10.60 21.52 15.47
CA ALA A 174 -9.47 20.69 15.85
C ALA A 174 -9.82 19.81 17.05
N GLY A 175 -9.91 18.50 16.82
CA GLY A 175 -10.07 17.51 17.87
C GLY A 175 -8.81 17.33 18.71
N GLU A 176 -8.94 16.70 19.88
CA GLU A 176 -7.78 16.22 20.64
C GLU A 176 -7.10 15.06 19.91
N PHE A 177 -5.77 15.00 19.95
CA PHE A 177 -4.96 13.90 19.44
C PHE A 177 -4.12 13.30 20.58
N PRO A 178 -3.93 11.99 20.60
CA PRO A 178 -4.41 11.01 19.62
C PRO A 178 -5.92 10.83 19.68
N GLN A 179 -6.54 10.59 18.53
CA GLN A 179 -7.95 10.23 18.46
C GLN A 179 -8.16 8.79 18.90
N SER A 180 -9.32 8.51 19.48
CA SER A 180 -9.74 7.14 19.78
C SER A 180 -10.44 6.53 18.58
N PHE A 181 -10.06 5.30 18.21
CA PHE A 181 -10.74 4.52 17.19
C PHE A 181 -11.68 3.51 17.83
N SER A 182 -12.89 3.41 17.28
CA SER A 182 -13.82 2.33 17.59
C SER A 182 -13.35 1.03 16.93
N GLN A 183 -13.81 -0.10 17.47
CA GLN A 183 -13.54 -1.42 16.86
C GLN A 183 -14.02 -1.46 15.39
N GLN A 184 -15.14 -0.84 15.08
CA GLN A 184 -15.64 -0.77 13.70
C GLN A 184 -14.65 -0.07 12.75
N GLN A 185 -14.02 1.01 13.18
CA GLN A 185 -13.01 1.72 12.39
C GLN A 185 -11.75 0.87 12.18
N LEU A 186 -11.32 0.14 13.21
CA LEU A 186 -10.19 -0.78 13.11
C LEU A 186 -10.49 -1.94 12.15
N ASP A 187 -11.67 -2.55 12.25
CA ASP A 187 -12.12 -3.62 11.36
C ASP A 187 -12.21 -3.14 9.89
N GLU A 188 -12.56 -1.86 9.70
CA GLU A 188 -12.62 -1.25 8.38
C GLU A 188 -11.21 -1.03 7.79
N LEU A 189 -10.27 -0.54 8.58
CA LEU A 189 -8.88 -0.41 8.16
C LEU A 189 -8.26 -1.78 7.85
N GLU A 190 -8.46 -2.78 8.72
CA GLU A 190 -7.98 -4.13 8.48
C GLU A 190 -8.52 -4.71 7.16
N ARG A 191 -9.79 -4.49 6.87
CA ARG A 191 -10.42 -4.94 5.62
C ARG A 191 -9.82 -4.25 4.38
N HIS A 192 -9.46 -2.97 4.49
CA HIS A 192 -8.81 -2.23 3.41
C HIS A 192 -7.36 -2.67 3.18
N ASP A 193 -6.64 -2.97 4.25
CA ASP A 193 -5.22 -3.34 4.18
C ASP A 193 -5.00 -4.83 3.86
N GLU A 194 -5.97 -5.70 4.14
CA GLU A 194 -5.87 -7.15 3.91
C GLU A 194 -5.43 -7.51 2.48
N PRO A 195 -6.01 -6.93 1.39
CA PRO A 195 -5.57 -7.27 0.03
C PRO A 195 -4.09 -6.93 -0.21
N HIS A 196 -3.59 -5.83 0.33
CA HIS A 196 -2.19 -5.43 0.20
C HIS A 196 -1.26 -6.40 0.93
N ALA A 197 -1.63 -6.80 2.15
CA ALA A 197 -0.88 -7.76 2.95
C ALA A 197 -0.83 -9.14 2.28
N LEU A 198 -1.98 -9.66 1.84
CA LEU A 198 -2.04 -10.95 1.16
C LEU A 198 -1.27 -10.95 -0.15
N MET A 199 -1.32 -9.87 -0.95
CA MET A 199 -0.51 -9.77 -2.16
C MET A 199 0.99 -9.79 -1.84
N SER A 200 1.43 -9.15 -0.76
CA SER A 200 2.83 -9.18 -0.31
C SER A 200 3.25 -10.61 0.03
N GLU A 201 2.45 -11.33 0.82
CA GLU A 201 2.70 -12.73 1.18
C GLU A 201 2.84 -13.62 -0.06
N LEU A 202 1.96 -13.45 -1.06
CA LEU A 202 2.04 -14.23 -2.30
C LEU A 202 3.26 -13.84 -3.15
N SER A 203 3.71 -12.60 -3.09
CA SER A 203 4.95 -12.15 -3.74
C SER A 203 6.18 -12.78 -3.07
N ASP A 204 6.20 -12.86 -1.74
CA ASP A 204 7.28 -13.48 -0.97
C ASP A 204 7.34 -15.01 -1.22
N LEU A 205 6.18 -15.64 -1.49
CA LEU A 205 6.09 -17.03 -1.92
C LEU A 205 6.50 -17.24 -3.40
N GLY A 206 6.84 -16.20 -4.14
CA GLY A 206 7.20 -16.25 -5.55
C GLY A 206 6.04 -16.56 -6.50
N LEU A 207 4.80 -16.45 -6.04
CA LEU A 207 3.60 -16.68 -6.85
C LEU A 207 3.22 -15.47 -7.70
N ILE A 208 3.60 -14.27 -7.25
CA ILE A 208 3.42 -13.01 -7.96
C ILE A 208 4.80 -12.46 -8.32
N ASP A 209 5.00 -12.15 -9.60
CA ASP A 209 6.24 -11.62 -10.11
C ASP A 209 6.49 -10.19 -9.60
N ALA A 210 7.37 -10.04 -8.62
CA ALA A 210 7.73 -8.77 -7.99
C ALA A 210 8.47 -7.80 -8.95
N SER A 211 8.95 -8.27 -10.10
CA SER A 211 9.60 -7.43 -11.11
C SER A 211 8.61 -6.60 -11.93
N GLN A 212 7.34 -6.93 -11.90
CA GLN A 212 6.28 -6.12 -12.50
C GLN A 212 5.88 -4.96 -11.58
N SER A 213 5.46 -3.84 -12.18
CA SER A 213 5.01 -2.69 -11.38
C SER A 213 3.79 -3.03 -10.53
N TYR A 214 3.67 -2.35 -9.39
CA TYR A 214 2.54 -2.53 -8.46
C TYR A 214 1.19 -2.26 -9.16
N ALA A 215 1.14 -1.26 -10.04
CA ALA A 215 -0.05 -0.90 -10.81
C ALA A 215 -0.52 -2.01 -11.77
N ILE A 216 0.34 -2.97 -12.12
CA ILE A 216 -0.03 -4.17 -12.90
C ILE A 216 -0.42 -5.31 -11.96
N ARG A 217 0.39 -5.58 -10.93
CA ARG A 217 0.20 -6.72 -10.02
C ARG A 217 -1.05 -6.60 -9.16
N TYR A 218 -1.28 -5.43 -8.59
CA TYR A 218 -2.37 -5.24 -7.64
C TYR A 218 -3.77 -5.40 -8.25
N PRO A 219 -4.10 -4.84 -9.42
CA PRO A 219 -5.39 -5.10 -10.07
C PRO A 219 -5.60 -6.58 -10.45
N ASP A 220 -4.54 -7.29 -10.85
CA ASP A 220 -4.63 -8.74 -11.12
C ASP A 220 -4.92 -9.51 -9.82
N PHE A 221 -4.18 -9.21 -8.75
CA PHE A 221 -4.43 -9.80 -7.44
C PHE A 221 -5.83 -9.48 -6.93
N LEU A 222 -6.24 -8.21 -6.96
CA LEU A 222 -7.53 -7.76 -6.44
C LEU A 222 -8.72 -8.45 -7.15
N ARG A 223 -8.60 -8.70 -8.45
CA ARG A 223 -9.62 -9.47 -9.20
C ARG A 223 -9.78 -10.89 -8.64
N ARG A 224 -8.66 -11.58 -8.33
CA ARG A 224 -8.66 -12.92 -7.72
C ARG A 224 -9.17 -12.91 -6.28
N TYR A 225 -8.76 -11.91 -5.52
CA TYR A 225 -9.23 -11.69 -4.16
C TYR A 225 -10.74 -11.45 -4.10
N ASN A 226 -11.25 -10.57 -4.96
CA ASN A 226 -12.69 -10.31 -5.06
C ASN A 226 -13.47 -11.56 -5.49
N ARG A 227 -12.87 -12.40 -6.34
CA ARG A 227 -13.46 -13.68 -6.72
C ARG A 227 -13.62 -14.63 -5.54
N ALA A 228 -12.69 -14.63 -4.57
CA ALA A 228 -12.84 -15.36 -3.32
C ALA A 228 -14.05 -14.83 -2.51
N GLY A 229 -14.25 -13.50 -2.48
CA GLY A 229 -15.43 -12.88 -1.87
C GLY A 229 -16.75 -13.28 -2.55
N GLU A 230 -16.79 -13.42 -3.87
CA GLU A 230 -17.98 -13.92 -4.60
C GLU A 230 -18.35 -15.37 -4.22
N TRP A 231 -17.38 -16.15 -3.72
CA TRP A 231 -17.59 -17.47 -3.13
C TRP A 231 -17.96 -17.41 -1.65
N GLU A 232 -18.22 -16.22 -1.08
CA GLU A 232 -18.56 -16.04 0.34
C GLU A 232 -17.46 -16.54 1.31
N LEU A 233 -16.20 -16.55 0.86
CA LEU A 233 -15.06 -16.86 1.72
C LEU A 233 -14.75 -15.64 2.59
N THR A 234 -15.16 -15.69 3.86
CA THR A 234 -15.11 -14.55 4.77
C THR A 234 -13.84 -14.48 5.61
N SER A 235 -13.18 -15.63 5.86
CA SER A 235 -11.94 -15.65 6.62
C SER A 235 -10.74 -15.25 5.77
N ARG A 236 -9.79 -14.52 6.37
CA ARG A 236 -8.51 -14.18 5.72
C ARG A 236 -7.76 -15.44 5.24
N ALA A 237 -7.77 -16.50 6.05
CA ALA A 237 -7.10 -17.76 5.71
C ALA A 237 -7.70 -18.42 4.47
N ASP A 238 -9.03 -18.41 4.32
CA ASP A 238 -9.69 -19.00 3.15
C ASP A 238 -9.48 -18.16 1.90
N ARG A 239 -9.52 -16.82 1.99
CA ARG A 239 -9.17 -15.93 0.88
C ARG A 239 -7.71 -16.12 0.46
N HIS A 240 -6.78 -16.25 1.41
CA HIS A 240 -5.39 -16.56 1.12
C HIS A 240 -5.26 -17.90 0.37
N ALA A 241 -5.85 -18.98 0.87
CA ALA A 241 -5.81 -20.30 0.23
C ALA A 241 -6.40 -20.29 -1.19
N PHE A 242 -7.51 -19.57 -1.40
CA PHE A 242 -8.11 -19.37 -2.71
C PHE A 242 -7.19 -18.62 -3.67
N CYS A 243 -6.58 -17.52 -3.22
CA CYS A 243 -5.64 -16.73 -4.03
C CYS A 243 -4.40 -17.56 -4.40
N VAL A 244 -3.80 -18.29 -3.44
CA VAL A 244 -2.69 -19.21 -3.71
C VAL A 244 -3.06 -20.20 -4.81
N ALA A 245 -4.19 -20.90 -4.68
CA ALA A 245 -4.65 -21.85 -5.68
C ALA A 245 -4.91 -21.18 -7.05
N SER A 246 -5.45 -19.98 -7.06
CA SER A 246 -5.69 -19.21 -8.29
C SER A 246 -4.40 -18.85 -9.04
N TYR A 247 -3.29 -18.58 -8.33
CA TYR A 247 -1.99 -18.34 -8.96
C TYR A 247 -1.30 -19.63 -9.39
N GLN A 248 -1.41 -20.68 -8.60
CA GLN A 248 -0.77 -21.99 -8.91
C GLN A 248 -1.43 -22.73 -10.05
N TYR A 249 -2.77 -22.68 -10.13
CA TYR A 249 -3.55 -23.52 -11.04
C TYR A 249 -4.34 -22.72 -12.10
N GLY A 250 -4.24 -21.40 -12.06
CA GLY A 250 -4.88 -20.50 -13.03
C GLY A 250 -6.17 -19.86 -12.51
N GLU A 251 -6.49 -18.69 -13.06
CA GLU A 251 -7.58 -17.81 -12.60
C GLU A 251 -8.97 -18.47 -12.57
N SER A 252 -9.17 -19.50 -13.37
CA SER A 252 -10.47 -20.18 -13.49
C SER A 252 -10.46 -21.57 -12.84
N PHE A 253 -9.52 -21.87 -11.94
CA PHE A 253 -9.38 -23.19 -11.32
C PHE A 253 -10.65 -23.66 -10.61
N GLU A 254 -11.41 -22.73 -10.03
CA GLU A 254 -12.66 -22.96 -9.30
C GLU A 254 -13.83 -23.42 -10.20
N ARG A 255 -13.64 -23.37 -11.54
CA ARG A 255 -14.65 -23.89 -12.48
C ARG A 255 -14.62 -25.42 -12.61
N HIS A 256 -13.56 -26.07 -12.15
CA HIS A 256 -13.48 -27.52 -12.10
C HIS A 256 -14.50 -28.06 -11.06
N ASP A 257 -15.27 -29.08 -11.43
CA ASP A 257 -16.39 -29.59 -10.60
C ASP A 257 -15.94 -30.02 -9.20
N GLU A 258 -14.83 -30.78 -9.09
CA GLU A 258 -14.29 -31.23 -7.81
C GLU A 258 -13.84 -30.06 -6.92
N ILE A 259 -13.21 -29.04 -7.51
CA ILE A 259 -12.81 -27.83 -6.79
C ILE A 259 -14.03 -27.06 -6.29
N ARG A 260 -15.05 -26.93 -7.14
CA ARG A 260 -16.31 -26.27 -6.80
C ARG A 260 -17.02 -26.96 -5.65
N LEU A 261 -17.02 -28.31 -5.66
CA LEU A 261 -17.56 -29.10 -4.57
C LEU A 261 -16.78 -28.90 -3.27
N ALA A 262 -15.45 -28.87 -3.34
CA ALA A 262 -14.58 -28.63 -2.18
C ALA A 262 -14.85 -27.23 -1.55
N ILE A 263 -14.94 -26.17 -2.38
CA ILE A 263 -15.26 -24.82 -1.90
C ILE A 263 -16.63 -24.80 -1.21
N ARG A 264 -17.67 -25.36 -1.84
CA ARG A 264 -19.01 -25.43 -1.26
C ARG A 264 -19.05 -26.23 0.04
N SER A 265 -18.30 -27.34 0.10
CA SER A 265 -18.20 -28.16 1.31
C SER A 265 -17.56 -27.40 2.46
N SER A 266 -16.47 -26.64 2.19
CA SER A 266 -15.83 -25.78 3.17
C SER A 266 -16.82 -24.75 3.73
N ILE A 267 -17.53 -24.04 2.86
CA ILE A 267 -18.52 -23.02 3.28
C ILE A 267 -19.65 -23.66 4.10
N ALA A 268 -20.20 -24.79 3.64
CA ALA A 268 -21.32 -25.45 4.30
C ALA A 268 -20.97 -26.04 5.68
N SER A 269 -19.72 -26.52 5.85
CA SER A 269 -19.25 -27.13 7.10
C SER A 269 -18.59 -26.15 8.05
N GLY A 270 -18.17 -24.97 7.56
CA GLY A 270 -17.29 -24.03 8.29
C GLY A 270 -15.84 -24.55 8.45
N ALA A 271 -15.45 -25.61 7.75
CA ALA A 271 -14.09 -26.12 7.77
C ALA A 271 -13.16 -25.20 6.93
N PRO A 272 -11.89 -25.01 7.31
CA PRO A 272 -10.94 -24.25 6.54
C PRO A 272 -10.84 -24.75 5.09
N LEU A 273 -10.78 -23.81 4.13
CA LEU A 273 -10.74 -24.14 2.70
C LEU A 273 -9.51 -25.04 2.36
N VAL A 274 -8.38 -24.81 3.01
CA VAL A 274 -7.18 -25.61 2.80
C VAL A 274 -7.42 -27.11 3.07
N GLN A 275 -8.18 -27.44 4.10
CA GLN A 275 -8.53 -28.84 4.41
C GLN A 275 -9.45 -29.44 3.33
N SER A 276 -10.39 -28.66 2.82
CA SER A 276 -11.25 -29.11 1.70
C SER A 276 -10.45 -29.31 0.42
N PHE A 277 -9.42 -28.51 0.17
CA PHE A 277 -8.54 -28.68 -0.98
C PHE A 277 -7.62 -29.91 -0.85
N GLU A 278 -7.20 -30.30 0.35
CA GLU A 278 -6.45 -31.54 0.58
C GLU A 278 -7.25 -32.80 0.21
N MET A 279 -8.58 -32.73 0.29
CA MET A 279 -9.47 -33.83 -0.07
C MET A 279 -9.69 -33.95 -1.59
N VAL A 280 -9.32 -32.95 -2.38
CA VAL A 280 -9.43 -32.97 -3.83
C VAL A 280 -8.43 -33.96 -4.41
N PRO A 281 -8.86 -34.87 -5.29
CA PRO A 281 -7.96 -35.90 -5.86
C PRO A 281 -6.79 -35.27 -6.60
N ALA A 282 -5.59 -35.82 -6.40
CA ALA A 282 -4.34 -35.31 -6.97
C ALA A 282 -4.33 -35.21 -8.51
N TYR A 283 -5.14 -36.00 -9.20
CA TYR A 283 -5.24 -35.92 -10.66
C TYR A 283 -5.86 -34.59 -11.13
N VAL A 284 -6.79 -34.02 -10.35
CA VAL A 284 -7.46 -32.71 -10.64
C VAL A 284 -6.42 -31.60 -10.68
N TRP A 285 -5.58 -31.51 -9.66
CA TRP A 285 -4.52 -30.50 -9.58
C TRP A 285 -3.52 -30.64 -10.73
N ARG A 286 -3.16 -31.87 -11.11
CA ARG A 286 -2.27 -32.11 -12.26
C ARG A 286 -2.91 -31.71 -13.59
N GLU A 287 -4.21 -31.91 -13.74
CA GLU A 287 -4.95 -31.51 -14.94
C GLU A 287 -4.98 -29.99 -15.08
N LEU A 288 -5.27 -29.28 -13.99
CA LEU A 288 -5.26 -27.83 -13.95
C LEU A 288 -3.87 -27.25 -14.29
N MET A 289 -2.80 -27.79 -13.71
CA MET A 289 -1.42 -27.39 -14.04
C MET A 289 -1.11 -27.56 -15.52
N ARG A 290 -1.42 -28.73 -16.10
CA ARG A 290 -1.19 -28.99 -17.53
C ARG A 290 -1.98 -28.01 -18.43
N SER A 291 -3.20 -27.66 -18.01
CA SER A 291 -4.03 -26.70 -18.73
C SER A 291 -3.44 -25.30 -18.67
N LEU A 292 -2.87 -24.90 -17.53
CA LEU A 292 -2.18 -23.62 -17.37
C LEU A 292 -0.91 -23.54 -18.22
N GLU A 293 -0.08 -24.60 -18.22
CA GLU A 293 1.15 -24.70 -19.01
C GLU A 293 0.85 -24.57 -20.52
N LYS A 294 -0.18 -25.28 -21.00
CA LYS A 294 -0.62 -25.17 -22.40
C LYS A 294 -1.05 -23.74 -22.77
N LYS A 295 -1.76 -23.06 -21.87
CA LYS A 295 -2.16 -21.65 -22.11
C LYS A 295 -0.96 -20.72 -22.18
N LYS A 296 0.02 -20.88 -21.28
CA LYS A 296 1.27 -20.09 -21.28
C LYS A 296 2.06 -20.31 -22.57
N ALA A 297 2.22 -21.56 -23.01
CA ALA A 297 2.93 -21.89 -24.26
C ALA A 297 2.26 -21.31 -25.53
N LEU A 298 0.93 -21.12 -25.50
CA LEU A 298 0.20 -20.49 -26.62
C LEU A 298 0.27 -18.95 -26.61
N GLN A 299 0.66 -18.35 -25.48
CA GLN A 299 0.77 -16.88 -25.33
C GLN A 299 2.19 -16.37 -25.56
N GLU A 300 3.20 -17.24 -25.50
CA GLU A 300 4.57 -16.86 -25.88
C GLU A 300 4.61 -16.64 -27.39
N PRO A 301 4.89 -15.40 -27.89
CA PRO A 301 5.09 -15.21 -29.32
C PRO A 301 6.31 -16.03 -29.74
N GLU A 302 6.19 -16.80 -30.83
CA GLU A 302 7.34 -17.41 -31.50
C GLU A 302 8.38 -16.29 -31.74
N VAL A 303 9.40 -16.25 -30.86
CA VAL A 303 10.59 -15.42 -31.11
C VAL A 303 11.25 -16.04 -32.33
N GLY A 304 11.00 -15.42 -33.47
CA GLY A 304 11.45 -15.83 -34.78
C GLY A 304 12.93 -16.15 -34.79
N LYS A 305 13.21 -17.28 -35.42
CA LYS A 305 14.55 -17.68 -35.86
C LYS A 305 15.12 -16.73 -36.88
#